data_2e221a81a14c8a5c84c9bf8279f38caa
#
_entry.id   2e221a81a14c8a5c84c9bf8279f38caa
#
_cell.length_a   1.000
_cell.length_b   1.000
_cell.length_c   1.000
_cell.angle_alpha   90.00
_cell.angle_beta   90.00
_cell.angle_gamma   90.00
#
_symmetry.space_group_name_H-M   'P 1'
#
loop_
_entity.id
_entity.type
_entity.pdbx_description
1 polymer ?
#
loop_
_entity_poly.entity_id
_entity_poly.type
_entity_poly.pdbx_seq_one_letter_code
_entity_poly.pdbx_strand_id
1 'polypeptide(L)'
;MMVFTILMGFPALLDTTAEAEGGVLLGGGAGIFVAGTYCTLTTIGHDNTGDLVGFTAGHCGGPGSDVSAEGAEDRGPVGSVVATDDYLDYGVIKFDPAKVNPTADFEGFAINGMGPDPQFRQPACTLGAVSGKYCSGITTIPGPGPARTMNGPFQPGDSGRPVTSDDLLFGLVHRGYNQFGFGPFNNPNVIPLTKVILFSAIFADIAAKGTAGAGFTPVAA
;
A
#
# COMPACT_ATOMS: atom_id res chain seq x y z
N MET A 1 31.90 -11.92 73.57
CA MET A 1 31.31 -10.72 72.91
C MET A 1 31.19 -11.06 71.45
N MET A 2 29.96 -11.45 70.98
CA MET A 2 29.72 -11.99 69.64
C MET A 2 29.05 -10.88 68.86
N VAL A 3 29.70 -10.39 67.78
CA VAL A 3 29.17 -9.31 66.93
C VAL A 3 28.37 -9.95 65.77
N PHE A 4 27.09 -9.70 65.78
CA PHE A 4 26.19 -10.11 64.66
C PHE A 4 26.21 -8.99 63.60
N THR A 5 26.71 -9.27 62.42
CA THR A 5 26.66 -8.36 61.27
C THR A 5 25.38 -8.70 60.48
N ILE A 6 24.40 -7.77 60.44
CA ILE A 6 23.18 -7.88 59.66
C ILE A 6 23.52 -7.37 58.26
N LEU A 7 23.51 -8.24 57.25
CA LEU A 7 23.51 -7.86 55.82
C LEU A 7 22.08 -7.43 55.43
N MET A 8 21.89 -6.15 55.19
CA MET A 8 20.68 -5.64 54.53
C MET A 8 20.83 -5.86 53.03
N GLY A 9 20.09 -6.82 52.46
CA GLY A 9 19.96 -6.99 51.02
C GLY A 9 19.00 -5.93 50.47
N PHE A 10 19.51 -5.09 49.56
CA PHE A 10 18.67 -4.21 48.71
C PHE A 10 18.00 -5.05 47.63
N PRO A 11 16.68 -4.92 47.39
CA PRO A 11 16.06 -5.50 46.27
C PRO A 11 16.50 -4.75 45.00
N ALA A 12 17.13 -5.44 44.06
CA ALA A 12 17.39 -4.92 42.72
C ALA A 12 16.03 -4.67 42.04
N LEU A 13 15.71 -3.41 41.79
CA LEU A 13 14.63 -3.02 40.88
C LEU A 13 15.06 -3.47 39.48
N LEU A 14 14.44 -4.52 38.97
CA LEU A 14 14.48 -4.87 37.55
C LEU A 14 13.74 -3.75 36.81
N ASP A 15 14.49 -2.78 36.29
CA ASP A 15 14.00 -1.85 35.28
C ASP A 15 13.72 -2.69 34.00
N THR A 16 12.47 -3.14 33.85
CA THR A 16 11.99 -3.60 32.55
C THR A 16 11.78 -2.35 31.71
N THR A 17 12.84 -1.87 31.05
CA THR A 17 12.71 -1.03 29.88
C THR A 17 11.95 -1.86 28.85
N ALA A 18 10.64 -1.64 28.71
CA ALA A 18 9.93 -2.06 27.53
C ALA A 18 10.62 -1.35 26.36
N GLU A 19 11.41 -2.10 25.59
CA GLU A 19 11.86 -1.63 24.27
C GLU A 19 10.57 -1.28 23.53
N ALA A 20 10.43 0.00 23.15
CA ALA A 20 9.36 0.41 22.25
C ALA A 20 9.57 -0.43 20.97
N GLU A 21 8.69 -1.40 20.74
CA GLU A 21 8.72 -2.18 19.50
C GLU A 21 8.65 -1.17 18.35
N GLY A 22 9.71 -1.13 17.53
CA GLY A 22 9.79 -0.22 16.40
C GLY A 22 8.57 -0.40 15.50
N GLY A 23 8.06 0.67 14.91
CA GLY A 23 6.91 0.62 14.01
C GLY A 23 7.11 -0.40 12.88
N VAL A 24 6.01 -0.93 12.34
CA VAL A 24 6.06 -1.87 11.21
C VAL A 24 6.49 -1.12 9.95
N LEU A 25 7.49 -1.65 9.23
CA LEU A 25 7.96 -1.07 7.98
C LEU A 25 6.89 -1.25 6.89
N LEU A 26 6.39 -0.16 6.33
CA LEU A 26 5.40 -0.18 5.24
C LEU A 26 5.80 0.77 4.12
N GLY A 27 5.66 0.28 2.88
CA GLY A 27 5.88 1.04 1.65
C GLY A 27 5.03 0.49 0.52
N GLY A 28 5.14 1.09 -0.67
CA GLY A 28 4.43 0.62 -1.85
C GLY A 28 4.82 -0.81 -2.22
N GLY A 29 3.85 -1.72 -2.28
CA GLY A 29 4.05 -3.14 -2.49
C GLY A 29 3.91 -4.02 -1.25
N ALA A 30 3.87 -3.43 -0.04
CA ALA A 30 3.69 -4.18 1.20
C ALA A 30 2.34 -4.91 1.24
N GLY A 31 2.34 -6.14 1.74
CA GLY A 31 1.12 -6.90 2.01
C GLY A 31 0.36 -6.33 3.20
N ILE A 32 -0.95 -6.21 3.05
CA ILE A 32 -1.86 -5.73 4.10
C ILE A 32 -3.13 -6.59 4.15
N PHE A 33 -3.69 -6.73 5.35
CA PHE A 33 -5.01 -7.29 5.54
C PHE A 33 -5.99 -6.17 5.88
N VAL A 34 -7.03 -6.00 5.07
CA VAL A 34 -8.10 -5.02 5.28
C VAL A 34 -9.37 -5.79 5.65
N ALA A 35 -9.80 -5.71 6.91
CA ALA A 35 -10.89 -6.54 7.45
C ALA A 35 -10.76 -8.03 7.12
N GLY A 36 -9.50 -8.55 7.10
CA GLY A 36 -9.18 -9.93 6.75
C GLY A 36 -9.02 -10.21 5.26
N THR A 37 -9.31 -9.26 4.37
CA THR A 37 -9.02 -9.38 2.93
C THR A 37 -7.54 -9.06 2.67
N TYR A 38 -6.80 -10.00 2.06
CA TYR A 38 -5.40 -9.78 1.71
C TYR A 38 -5.28 -8.93 0.44
N CYS A 39 -4.54 -7.84 0.55
CA CYS A 39 -4.31 -6.85 -0.51
C CYS A 39 -2.89 -6.29 -0.45
N THR A 40 -2.56 -5.42 -1.38
CA THR A 40 -1.27 -4.73 -1.46
C THR A 40 -1.44 -3.24 -1.16
N LEU A 41 -0.55 -2.67 -0.35
CA LEU A 41 -0.47 -1.22 -0.14
C LEU A 41 0.10 -0.56 -1.40
N THR A 42 -0.59 0.45 -1.92
CA THR A 42 -0.13 1.15 -3.13
C THR A 42 1.04 2.10 -2.81
N THR A 43 0.88 2.90 -1.78
CA THR A 43 1.86 3.91 -1.36
C THR A 43 1.49 4.43 0.02
N ILE A 44 2.44 5.09 0.66
CA ILE A 44 2.25 5.72 1.97
C ILE A 44 2.91 7.09 1.99
N GLY A 45 2.32 8.05 2.70
CA GLY A 45 2.80 9.41 2.78
C GLY A 45 1.89 10.29 3.62
N HIS A 46 1.93 11.58 3.41
CA HIS A 46 1.12 12.54 4.18
C HIS A 46 0.14 13.26 3.27
N ASP A 47 -1.05 13.51 3.79
CA ASP A 47 -2.02 14.40 3.14
C ASP A 47 -1.83 15.86 3.60
N ASN A 48 -2.67 16.77 3.08
CA ASN A 48 -2.59 18.19 3.39
C ASN A 48 -2.96 18.55 4.84
N THR A 49 -3.49 17.61 5.62
CA THR A 49 -3.74 17.78 7.07
C THR A 49 -2.56 17.30 7.92
N GLY A 50 -1.56 16.68 7.30
CA GLY A 50 -0.40 16.09 7.95
C GLY A 50 -0.66 14.67 8.47
N ASP A 51 -1.81 14.08 8.17
CA ASP A 51 -2.11 12.70 8.53
C ASP A 51 -1.24 11.73 7.71
N LEU A 52 -0.75 10.67 8.35
CA LEU A 52 -0.09 9.57 7.66
C LEU A 52 -1.16 8.71 6.98
N VAL A 53 -1.18 8.74 5.66
CA VAL A 53 -2.18 8.03 4.86
C VAL A 53 -1.52 7.15 3.80
N GLY A 54 -2.27 6.15 3.33
CA GLY A 54 -1.86 5.31 2.21
C GLY A 54 -3.04 4.94 1.35
N PHE A 55 -2.76 4.27 0.24
CA PHE A 55 -3.78 3.85 -0.72
C PHE A 55 -3.75 2.35 -0.95
N THR A 56 -4.91 1.78 -1.25
CA THR A 56 -5.09 0.41 -1.74
C THR A 56 -6.30 0.36 -2.67
N ALA A 57 -6.69 -0.81 -3.18
CA ALA A 57 -7.93 -0.93 -3.94
C ALA A 57 -9.16 -0.82 -3.02
N GLY A 58 -10.22 -0.16 -3.50
CA GLY A 58 -11.44 0.10 -2.72
C GLY A 58 -12.17 -1.18 -2.29
N HIS A 59 -12.19 -2.20 -3.16
CA HIS A 59 -12.82 -3.48 -2.84
C HIS A 59 -12.11 -4.29 -1.75
N CYS A 60 -10.92 -3.88 -1.29
CA CYS A 60 -10.22 -4.52 -0.17
C CYS A 60 -10.99 -4.35 1.15
N GLY A 61 -11.68 -3.21 1.36
CA GLY A 61 -12.53 -2.98 2.52
C GLY A 61 -13.04 -1.54 2.57
N GLY A 62 -14.23 -1.36 3.15
CA GLY A 62 -14.89 -0.06 3.28
C GLY A 62 -14.42 0.77 4.47
N PRO A 63 -14.91 2.02 4.60
CA PRO A 63 -14.60 2.89 5.73
C PRO A 63 -14.91 2.23 7.08
N GLY A 64 -13.96 2.35 8.03
CA GLY A 64 -14.00 1.69 9.34
C GLY A 64 -13.38 0.30 9.37
N SER A 65 -12.96 -0.27 8.22
CA SER A 65 -12.21 -1.53 8.20
C SER A 65 -10.83 -1.36 8.80
N ASP A 66 -10.49 -2.20 9.77
CA ASP A 66 -9.14 -2.29 10.33
C ASP A 66 -8.13 -2.77 9.28
N VAL A 67 -6.91 -2.22 9.37
CA VAL A 67 -5.79 -2.59 8.51
C VAL A 67 -4.66 -3.13 9.37
N SER A 68 -4.23 -4.36 9.09
CA SER A 68 -3.04 -4.98 9.69
C SER A 68 -1.97 -5.20 8.64
N ALA A 69 -0.71 -5.14 9.03
CA ALA A 69 0.41 -5.41 8.14
C ALA A 69 0.71 -6.92 8.09
N GLU A 70 1.07 -7.42 6.91
CA GLU A 70 1.54 -8.79 6.74
C GLU A 70 2.78 -9.05 7.60
N GLY A 71 2.79 -10.22 8.27
CA GLY A 71 3.89 -10.63 9.15
C GLY A 71 3.97 -9.88 10.48
N ALA A 72 2.98 -9.04 10.79
CA ALA A 72 2.86 -8.33 12.06
C ALA A 72 1.40 -8.25 12.56
N GLU A 73 0.59 -9.25 12.19
CA GLU A 73 -0.84 -9.31 12.53
C GLU A 73 -1.06 -9.39 14.06
N ASP A 74 -0.13 -10.01 14.77
CA ASP A 74 -0.14 -10.12 16.24
C ASP A 74 0.03 -8.78 16.96
N ARG A 75 0.55 -7.75 16.27
CA ARG A 75 0.63 -6.37 16.79
C ARG A 75 -0.69 -5.61 16.70
N GLY A 76 -1.71 -6.23 16.10
CA GLY A 76 -3.03 -5.63 15.88
C GLY A 76 -3.04 -4.61 14.73
N PRO A 77 -4.16 -3.87 14.60
CA PRO A 77 -4.30 -2.91 13.50
C PRO A 77 -3.27 -1.79 13.55
N VAL A 78 -2.70 -1.47 12.39
CA VAL A 78 -1.78 -0.35 12.19
C VAL A 78 -2.47 0.90 11.62
N GLY A 79 -3.75 0.77 11.24
CA GLY A 79 -4.56 1.85 10.69
C GLY A 79 -5.97 1.38 10.37
N SER A 80 -6.73 2.24 9.71
CA SER A 80 -8.09 1.92 9.25
C SER A 80 -8.40 2.62 7.92
N VAL A 81 -9.29 2.01 7.12
CA VAL A 81 -9.83 2.65 5.92
C VAL A 81 -10.72 3.82 6.33
N VAL A 82 -10.51 4.99 5.74
CA VAL A 82 -11.25 6.22 6.07
C VAL A 82 -12.09 6.75 4.91
N ALA A 83 -11.77 6.37 3.67
CA ALA A 83 -12.55 6.72 2.48
C ALA A 83 -12.40 5.65 1.40
N THR A 84 -13.44 5.46 0.57
CA THR A 84 -13.40 4.60 -0.61
C THR A 84 -14.21 5.22 -1.75
N ASP A 85 -13.91 4.80 -2.96
CA ASP A 85 -14.73 5.03 -4.13
C ASP A 85 -14.88 3.73 -4.94
N ASP A 86 -16.12 3.32 -5.17
CA ASP A 86 -16.43 2.04 -5.86
C ASP A 86 -16.20 2.12 -7.37
N TYR A 87 -16.33 3.31 -7.98
CA TYR A 87 -16.17 3.49 -9.41
C TYR A 87 -14.69 3.50 -9.84
N LEU A 88 -13.86 4.25 -9.10
CA LEU A 88 -12.40 4.29 -9.29
C LEU A 88 -11.70 3.16 -8.53
N ASP A 89 -12.42 2.47 -7.64
CA ASP A 89 -11.91 1.35 -6.85
C ASP A 89 -10.62 1.69 -6.11
N TYR A 90 -10.63 2.80 -5.36
CA TYR A 90 -9.56 3.13 -4.43
C TYR A 90 -10.05 3.17 -2.99
N GLY A 91 -9.17 2.85 -2.06
CA GLY A 91 -9.33 3.04 -0.62
C GLY A 91 -8.22 3.90 -0.06
N VAL A 92 -8.57 4.82 0.85
CA VAL A 92 -7.64 5.63 1.62
C VAL A 92 -7.56 5.06 3.02
N ILE A 93 -6.35 4.73 3.46
CA ILE A 93 -6.05 4.21 4.79
C ILE A 93 -5.42 5.34 5.60
N LYS A 94 -5.90 5.59 6.81
CA LYS A 94 -5.22 6.42 7.80
C LYS A 94 -4.45 5.52 8.74
N PHE A 95 -3.14 5.70 8.82
CA PHE A 95 -2.26 4.94 9.66
C PHE A 95 -2.01 5.60 11.01
N ASP A 96 -1.73 4.78 12.02
CA ASP A 96 -1.20 5.23 13.31
C ASP A 96 0.32 5.46 13.17
N PRO A 97 0.81 6.72 13.23
CA PRO A 97 2.22 7.01 13.05
C PRO A 97 3.12 6.44 14.18
N ALA A 98 2.55 6.04 15.31
CA ALA A 98 3.29 5.36 16.36
C ALA A 98 3.54 3.88 16.07
N LYS A 99 2.77 3.30 15.13
CA LYS A 99 2.83 1.88 14.79
C LYS A 99 3.49 1.59 13.44
N VAL A 100 3.72 2.61 12.61
CA VAL A 100 4.22 2.45 11.24
C VAL A 100 5.50 3.23 11.02
N ASN A 101 6.51 2.57 10.43
CA ASN A 101 7.69 3.19 9.84
C ASN A 101 7.49 3.26 8.31
N PRO A 102 7.07 4.40 7.74
CA PRO A 102 6.85 4.49 6.31
C PRO A 102 8.18 4.55 5.56
N THR A 103 8.25 3.89 4.39
CA THR A 103 9.43 3.94 3.52
C THR A 103 9.05 4.23 2.06
N ALA A 104 9.90 5.01 1.39
CA ALA A 104 9.80 5.24 -0.05
C ALA A 104 10.35 4.07 -0.87
N ASP A 105 11.28 3.28 -0.31
CA ASP A 105 11.81 2.06 -0.92
C ASP A 105 11.40 0.86 -0.08
N PHE A 106 10.52 0.04 -0.65
CA PHE A 106 10.09 -1.21 -0.03
C PHE A 106 10.56 -2.37 -0.91
N GLU A 107 11.43 -3.23 -0.36
CA GLU A 107 12.00 -4.40 -1.04
C GLU A 107 12.66 -4.07 -2.41
N GLY A 108 13.31 -2.92 -2.53
CA GLY A 108 13.95 -2.48 -3.77
C GLY A 108 12.97 -1.98 -4.83
N PHE A 109 11.75 -1.60 -4.41
CA PHE A 109 10.77 -0.92 -5.23
C PHE A 109 10.56 0.50 -4.69
N ALA A 110 11.19 1.47 -5.34
CA ALA A 110 11.13 2.86 -4.93
C ALA A 110 9.90 3.59 -5.48
N ILE A 111 9.33 4.50 -4.67
CA ILE A 111 8.33 5.48 -5.07
C ILE A 111 8.84 6.86 -4.64
N ASN A 112 9.50 7.57 -5.55
CA ASN A 112 10.16 8.85 -5.28
C ASN A 112 9.25 10.06 -5.48
N GLY A 113 8.00 9.85 -5.88
CA GLY A 113 7.04 10.92 -6.11
C GLY A 113 5.86 10.47 -6.97
N MET A 114 5.02 11.44 -7.32
CA MET A 114 3.88 11.24 -8.22
C MET A 114 4.29 11.52 -9.66
N GLY A 115 3.93 10.63 -10.57
CA GLY A 115 4.18 10.75 -12.00
C GLY A 115 2.96 11.22 -12.80
N PRO A 116 3.18 11.70 -14.03
CA PRO A 116 2.11 12.01 -14.96
C PRO A 116 1.43 10.73 -15.47
N ASP A 117 0.26 10.89 -16.09
CA ASP A 117 -0.42 9.80 -16.78
C ASP A 117 0.48 9.17 -17.86
N PRO A 118 0.55 7.83 -17.91
CA PRO A 118 1.51 7.16 -18.78
C PRO A 118 1.09 7.19 -20.24
N GLN A 119 2.07 7.10 -21.12
CA GLN A 119 1.88 7.01 -22.56
C GLN A 119 1.81 5.54 -23.02
N PHE A 120 1.27 5.32 -24.22
CA PHE A 120 1.27 4.00 -24.84
C PHE A 120 2.71 3.47 -24.99
N ARG A 121 2.92 2.21 -24.60
CA ARG A 121 4.21 1.52 -24.57
C ARG A 121 5.23 2.09 -23.57
N GLN A 122 4.86 3.07 -22.77
CA GLN A 122 5.75 3.53 -21.71
C GLN A 122 6.09 2.35 -20.78
N PRO A 123 7.37 2.13 -20.44
CA PRO A 123 7.77 1.13 -19.46
C PRO A 123 7.13 1.42 -18.12
N ALA A 124 6.64 0.38 -17.49
CA ALA A 124 6.01 0.48 -16.16
C ALA A 124 6.37 -0.75 -15.32
N CYS A 125 6.63 -0.52 -14.05
CA CYS A 125 6.91 -1.56 -13.07
C CYS A 125 5.84 -1.56 -11.98
N THR A 126 5.66 -2.71 -11.35
CA THR A 126 4.72 -2.90 -10.24
C THR A 126 5.31 -3.88 -9.24
N LEU A 127 4.93 -3.74 -7.96
CA LEU A 127 5.27 -4.69 -6.89
C LEU A 127 3.98 -5.13 -6.21
N GLY A 128 3.66 -6.42 -6.31
CA GLY A 128 2.51 -7.02 -5.65
C GLY A 128 2.95 -7.92 -4.50
N ALA A 129 2.21 -7.92 -3.42
CA ALA A 129 2.49 -8.75 -2.25
C ALA A 129 2.52 -10.26 -2.58
N VAL A 130 1.79 -10.69 -3.61
CA VAL A 130 1.77 -12.09 -4.04
C VAL A 130 2.63 -12.33 -5.28
N SER A 131 2.46 -11.51 -6.33
CA SER A 131 3.17 -11.72 -7.61
C SER A 131 4.59 -11.18 -7.64
N GLY A 132 5.00 -10.40 -6.62
CA GLY A 132 6.32 -9.75 -6.58
C GLY A 132 6.48 -8.64 -7.64
N LYS A 133 7.72 -8.30 -7.93
CA LYS A 133 8.07 -7.25 -8.90
C LYS A 133 7.90 -7.73 -10.34
N TYR A 134 7.23 -6.93 -11.15
CA TYR A 134 7.04 -7.18 -12.58
C TYR A 134 7.08 -5.88 -13.36
N CYS A 135 7.74 -5.89 -14.53
CA CYS A 135 7.81 -4.73 -15.41
C CYS A 135 7.33 -5.10 -16.81
N SER A 136 6.58 -4.19 -17.46
CA SER A 136 6.11 -4.33 -18.83
C SER A 136 5.83 -2.96 -19.45
N GLY A 137 5.14 -2.91 -20.59
CA GLY A 137 4.69 -1.66 -21.20
C GLY A 137 3.19 -1.43 -21.00
N ILE A 138 2.80 -0.16 -20.98
CA ILE A 138 1.39 0.25 -21.03
C ILE A 138 0.79 -0.14 -22.38
N THR A 139 -0.33 -0.86 -22.37
CA THR A 139 -0.97 -1.41 -23.57
C THR A 139 -2.16 -0.59 -24.07
N THR A 140 -2.64 0.36 -23.27
CA THR A 140 -3.75 1.25 -23.65
C THR A 140 -3.23 2.53 -24.30
N ILE A 141 -3.84 2.94 -25.42
CA ILE A 141 -3.63 4.27 -26.01
C ILE A 141 -4.21 5.31 -25.07
N PRO A 142 -3.51 6.44 -24.78
CA PRO A 142 -4.02 7.51 -23.94
C PRO A 142 -5.40 8.01 -24.42
N GLY A 143 -6.29 8.26 -23.47
CA GLY A 143 -7.65 8.73 -23.69
C GLY A 143 -8.24 9.32 -22.40
N PRO A 144 -9.47 9.84 -22.44
CA PRO A 144 -10.06 10.56 -21.31
C PRO A 144 -10.48 9.68 -20.13
N GLY A 145 -10.36 8.36 -20.24
CA GLY A 145 -10.78 7.44 -19.16
C GLY A 145 -9.78 7.37 -18.00
N PRO A 146 -10.26 7.00 -16.79
CA PRO A 146 -9.47 6.96 -15.57
C PRO A 146 -8.55 5.74 -15.47
N ALA A 147 -8.51 4.90 -16.48
CA ALA A 147 -7.78 3.63 -16.41
C ALA A 147 -6.86 3.41 -17.61
N ARG A 148 -5.80 2.65 -17.35
CA ARG A 148 -4.90 2.08 -18.36
C ARG A 148 -4.82 0.57 -18.18
N THR A 149 -4.18 -0.10 -19.13
CA THR A 149 -3.84 -1.51 -19.02
C THR A 149 -2.36 -1.72 -19.24
N MET A 150 -1.82 -2.71 -18.56
CA MET A 150 -0.47 -3.23 -18.80
C MET A 150 -0.51 -4.75 -18.87
N ASN A 151 0.45 -5.36 -19.54
CA ASN A 151 0.63 -6.80 -19.45
C ASN A 151 1.21 -7.13 -18.09
N GLY A 152 0.79 -8.25 -17.50
CA GLY A 152 1.39 -8.71 -16.26
C GLY A 152 0.55 -9.74 -15.52
N PRO A 153 1.21 -10.57 -14.69
CA PRO A 153 0.52 -11.49 -13.82
C PRO A 153 -0.35 -10.72 -12.82
N PHE A 154 -1.43 -11.33 -12.39
CA PHE A 154 -2.28 -10.87 -11.31
C PHE A 154 -2.75 -12.08 -10.53
N GLN A 155 -2.65 -11.99 -9.21
CA GLN A 155 -3.19 -13.00 -8.30
C GLN A 155 -4.04 -12.32 -7.21
N PRO A 156 -4.97 -13.04 -6.57
CA PRO A 156 -5.63 -12.56 -5.36
C PRO A 156 -4.57 -12.11 -4.34
N GLY A 157 -4.72 -10.90 -3.80
CA GLY A 157 -3.74 -10.24 -2.95
C GLY A 157 -2.93 -9.14 -3.65
N ASP A 158 -2.86 -9.13 -4.99
CA ASP A 158 -2.20 -8.06 -5.75
C ASP A 158 -3.06 -6.79 -5.93
N SER A 159 -4.31 -6.80 -5.47
CA SER A 159 -5.20 -5.64 -5.52
C SER A 159 -4.59 -4.46 -4.77
N GLY A 160 -4.54 -3.30 -5.40
CA GLY A 160 -3.92 -2.11 -4.84
C GLY A 160 -2.43 -1.96 -5.11
N ARG A 161 -1.73 -2.95 -5.71
CA ARG A 161 -0.29 -2.82 -5.96
C ARG A 161 0.05 -1.57 -6.77
N PRO A 162 1.17 -0.86 -6.45
CA PRO A 162 1.60 0.35 -7.14
C PRO A 162 1.99 0.08 -8.59
N VAL A 163 1.83 1.09 -9.45
CA VAL A 163 2.40 1.10 -10.79
C VAL A 163 3.20 2.36 -11.00
N THR A 164 4.51 2.19 -11.28
CA THR A 164 5.47 3.28 -11.45
C THR A 164 6.07 3.28 -12.85
N SER A 165 6.57 4.43 -13.27
CA SER A 165 7.54 4.58 -14.36
C SER A 165 8.64 5.51 -13.89
N ASP A 166 9.91 5.09 -14.02
CA ASP A 166 11.07 5.82 -13.51
C ASP A 166 10.92 6.20 -12.01
N ASP A 167 10.42 5.23 -11.21
CA ASP A 167 10.13 5.36 -9.78
C ASP A 167 9.10 6.44 -9.40
N LEU A 168 8.35 6.94 -10.39
CA LEU A 168 7.24 7.86 -10.17
C LEU A 168 5.92 7.11 -10.26
N LEU A 169 5.11 7.20 -9.20
CA LEU A 169 3.82 6.53 -9.09
C LEU A 169 2.78 7.24 -9.96
N PHE A 170 2.09 6.51 -10.83
CA PHE A 170 0.99 7.05 -11.63
C PHE A 170 -0.33 6.30 -11.47
N GLY A 171 -0.31 5.10 -10.89
CA GLY A 171 -1.54 4.32 -10.76
C GLY A 171 -1.46 3.20 -9.74
N LEU A 172 -2.62 2.63 -9.47
CA LEU A 172 -2.78 1.41 -8.68
C LEU A 172 -3.50 0.33 -9.48
N VAL A 173 -3.19 -0.92 -9.18
CA VAL A 173 -3.84 -2.07 -9.82
C VAL A 173 -5.21 -2.31 -9.19
N HIS A 174 -6.25 -2.25 -10.03
CA HIS A 174 -7.61 -2.60 -9.67
C HIS A 174 -7.81 -4.13 -9.68
N ARG A 175 -7.60 -4.75 -10.86
CA ARG A 175 -7.71 -6.21 -11.03
C ARG A 175 -6.96 -6.68 -12.28
N GLY A 176 -6.67 -7.97 -12.32
CA GLY A 176 -6.25 -8.64 -13.54
C GLY A 176 -7.43 -9.26 -14.29
N TYR A 177 -7.33 -9.33 -15.61
CA TYR A 177 -8.23 -10.10 -16.46
C TYR A 177 -7.47 -10.58 -17.71
N ASN A 178 -7.94 -11.66 -18.33
CA ASN A 178 -7.44 -12.04 -19.64
C ASN A 178 -8.06 -11.13 -20.71
N GLN A 179 -7.35 -10.94 -21.83
CA GLN A 179 -7.81 -10.08 -22.91
C GLN A 179 -9.14 -10.53 -23.57
N PHE A 180 -9.66 -11.71 -23.24
CA PHE A 180 -10.91 -12.24 -23.75
C PHE A 180 -12.07 -12.13 -22.75
N GLY A 181 -11.87 -11.45 -21.58
CA GLY A 181 -12.88 -11.33 -20.52
C GLY A 181 -13.22 -12.70 -19.91
N PHE A 182 -13.34 -12.80 -18.62
CA PHE A 182 -13.86 -13.97 -17.89
C PHE A 182 -13.36 -15.37 -18.32
N GLY A 183 -12.18 -15.73 -17.88
CA GLY A 183 -11.64 -17.10 -17.97
C GLY A 183 -10.58 -17.33 -16.90
N PRO A 184 -10.25 -18.59 -16.56
CA PRO A 184 -9.23 -18.86 -15.57
C PRO A 184 -7.90 -18.27 -16.02
N PHE A 185 -7.22 -17.59 -15.09
CA PHE A 185 -5.91 -16.93 -15.29
C PHE A 185 -4.78 -17.89 -15.72
N ASN A 186 -5.08 -19.17 -15.87
CA ASN A 186 -4.12 -20.28 -16.06
C ASN A 186 -3.97 -20.73 -17.52
N ASN A 187 -4.41 -19.94 -18.50
CA ASN A 187 -4.10 -20.28 -19.91
C ASN A 187 -2.72 -19.74 -20.29
N PRO A 188 -1.71 -20.60 -20.47
CA PRO A 188 -0.32 -20.16 -20.75
C PRO A 188 -0.16 -19.42 -22.10
N ASN A 189 -1.16 -19.47 -22.98
CA ASN A 189 -1.15 -18.80 -24.27
C ASN A 189 -1.81 -17.41 -24.25
N VAL A 190 -2.29 -16.95 -23.10
CA VAL A 190 -2.94 -15.64 -22.94
C VAL A 190 -2.06 -14.77 -22.05
N ILE A 191 -1.61 -13.64 -22.58
CA ILE A 191 -0.91 -12.63 -21.79
C ILE A 191 -1.96 -11.97 -20.90
N PRO A 192 -1.89 -12.11 -19.57
CA PRO A 192 -2.85 -11.47 -18.68
C PRO A 192 -2.71 -9.95 -18.79
N LEU A 193 -3.86 -9.27 -18.78
CA LEU A 193 -3.95 -7.82 -18.70
C LEU A 193 -4.27 -7.43 -17.25
N THR A 194 -3.61 -6.38 -16.81
CA THR A 194 -3.84 -5.76 -15.51
C THR A 194 -4.43 -4.38 -15.73
N LYS A 195 -5.58 -4.11 -15.12
CA LYS A 195 -6.22 -2.78 -15.14
C LYS A 195 -5.59 -1.90 -14.06
N VAL A 196 -5.14 -0.74 -14.48
CA VAL A 196 -4.50 0.28 -13.64
C VAL A 196 -5.41 1.49 -13.58
N ILE A 197 -5.79 1.92 -12.38
CA ILE A 197 -6.49 3.19 -12.14
C ILE A 197 -5.47 4.29 -11.94
N LEU A 198 -5.67 5.42 -12.62
CA LEU A 198 -4.73 6.53 -12.61
C LEU A 198 -4.90 7.39 -11.36
N PHE A 199 -3.79 7.79 -10.73
CA PHE A 199 -3.83 8.70 -9.59
C PHE A 199 -4.32 10.10 -9.95
N SER A 200 -4.16 10.56 -11.17
CA SER A 200 -4.77 11.81 -11.65
C SER A 200 -6.30 11.82 -11.48
N ALA A 201 -6.96 10.69 -11.76
CA ALA A 201 -8.40 10.53 -11.58
C ALA A 201 -8.77 10.40 -10.09
N ILE A 202 -8.00 9.63 -9.32
CA ILE A 202 -8.21 9.46 -7.88
C ILE A 202 -8.11 10.82 -7.16
N PHE A 203 -7.08 11.61 -7.44
CA PHE A 203 -6.90 12.91 -6.80
C PHE A 203 -7.96 13.93 -7.22
N ALA A 204 -8.42 13.88 -8.48
CA ALA A 204 -9.54 14.72 -8.91
C ALA A 204 -10.83 14.39 -8.14
N ASP A 205 -11.10 13.11 -7.91
CA ASP A 205 -12.25 12.65 -7.12
C ASP A 205 -12.14 13.04 -5.64
N ILE A 206 -10.98 12.80 -5.01
CA ILE A 206 -10.70 13.19 -3.62
C ILE A 206 -10.85 14.70 -3.44
N ALA A 207 -10.33 15.51 -4.36
CA ALA A 207 -10.46 16.97 -4.32
C ALA A 207 -11.92 17.43 -4.46
N ALA A 208 -12.69 16.77 -5.33
CA ALA A 208 -14.12 17.07 -5.51
C ALA A 208 -14.97 16.72 -4.29
N LYS A 209 -14.61 15.64 -3.58
CA LYS A 209 -15.31 15.17 -2.38
C LYS A 209 -14.82 15.81 -1.08
N GLY A 210 -13.62 16.38 -1.08
CA GLY A 210 -12.98 16.91 0.14
C GLY A 210 -12.70 15.85 1.18
N THR A 211 -12.31 14.64 0.74
CA THR A 211 -12.05 13.49 1.63
C THR A 211 -10.58 13.38 2.03
N ALA A 212 -10.27 12.46 2.94
CA ALA A 212 -8.90 12.13 3.34
C ALA A 212 -8.03 11.79 2.12
N GLY A 213 -6.73 12.07 2.19
CA GLY A 213 -5.77 11.90 1.10
C GLY A 213 -5.66 13.12 0.16
N ALA A 214 -6.40 14.21 0.42
CA ALA A 214 -6.26 15.44 -0.36
C ALA A 214 -4.84 16.04 -0.20
N GLY A 215 -4.22 16.43 -1.31
CA GLY A 215 -2.85 16.96 -1.30
C GLY A 215 -1.78 15.95 -0.92
N PHE A 216 -2.05 14.66 -1.12
CA PHE A 216 -1.13 13.57 -0.78
C PHE A 216 0.25 13.74 -1.42
N THR A 217 1.28 13.49 -0.60
CA THR A 217 2.68 13.40 -1.02
C THR A 217 3.28 12.12 -0.44
N PRO A 218 3.86 11.23 -1.26
CA PRO A 218 4.57 10.06 -0.77
C PRO A 218 5.72 10.44 0.18
N VAL A 219 6.08 9.55 1.11
CA VAL A 219 7.32 9.75 1.88
C VAL A 219 8.51 9.80 0.93
N ALA A 220 9.46 10.66 1.22
CA ALA A 220 10.69 10.79 0.44
C ALA A 220 11.72 9.73 0.86
N ALA A 221 12.59 9.32 -0.08
CA ALA A 221 13.75 8.46 0.19
C ALA A 221 14.83 9.18 1.00
#